data_28a42132b36e31cf2728c2ab4c8fee3d
#
_entry.id   28a42132b36e31cf2728c2ab4c8fee3d
#
_cell.length_a   1.000
_cell.length_b   1.000
_cell.length_c   1.000
_cell.angle_alpha   90.00
_cell.angle_beta   90.00
_cell.angle_gamma   90.00
#
_symmetry.space_group_name_H-M   'P 1'
#
loop_
_entity.id
_entity.type
_entity.pdbx_description
1 polymer ?
#
loop_
_entity_poly.entity_id
_entity_poly.type
_entity_poly.pdbx_seq_one_letter_code
_entity_poly.pdbx_strand_id
1 'polypeptide(L)'
;AGTGAGALQLLAGGIVGNNNSGSITNVYNTGAVSADKGTSTKTCFAGGIVAGNKGPIKNAYNMGSVTVENGAIGKGIVAAGNGTITNAFYFDPSTQRYYDYDGAEYTSTEAFNQSFMEGAAASGEQAAWLGYSDGRTTPQLQAFLSPLDVSIGNIEVEITDGDIYTGLAQAIIDKLTAMGVEFDASKIKAVEVKEAGTYDLSSLLYSTQDGYKITIGDGGKLTVTVNAKKPEVPPVDPPIGPSVIN
;
A
#
# COMPACT_ATOMS: atom_id res chain seq x y z
N ALA A 1 -2.52 42.55 9.66
CA ALA A 1 -2.71 42.61 11.13
C ALA A 1 -4.17 42.95 11.42
N GLY A 2 -4.97 41.97 11.81
CA GLY A 2 -6.37 42.18 12.19
C GLY A 2 -6.43 42.60 13.65
N THR A 3 -6.93 43.79 13.92
CA THR A 3 -7.19 44.34 15.26
C THR A 3 -8.58 43.96 15.78
N GLY A 4 -9.05 42.75 15.52
CA GLY A 4 -10.30 42.26 16.09
C GLY A 4 -10.10 41.84 17.55
N ALA A 5 -10.96 42.34 18.47
CA ALA A 5 -10.94 42.08 19.91
C ALA A 5 -11.33 40.65 20.34
N GLY A 6 -11.14 39.68 19.52
CA GLY A 6 -11.26 38.24 19.87
C GLY A 6 -9.88 37.71 20.28
N ALA A 7 -9.81 36.81 21.23
CA ALA A 7 -8.56 36.11 21.61
C ALA A 7 -8.05 35.31 20.41
N LEU A 8 -7.26 35.97 19.57
CA LEU A 8 -6.61 35.30 18.46
C LEU A 8 -5.56 34.33 19.02
N GLN A 9 -5.71 33.05 18.73
CA GLN A 9 -4.72 32.02 19.03
C GLN A 9 -3.70 31.96 17.89
N LEU A 10 -2.47 31.60 18.20
CA LEU A 10 -1.46 31.22 17.21
C LEU A 10 -1.52 29.71 17.07
N LEU A 11 -1.80 29.20 15.86
CA LEU A 11 -2.09 27.79 15.63
C LEU A 11 -1.16 27.24 14.53
N ALA A 12 -0.36 26.24 14.87
CA ALA A 12 0.46 25.50 13.96
C ALA A 12 0.03 24.01 13.96
N GLY A 13 -0.50 23.52 12.85
CA GLY A 13 -0.88 22.12 12.68
C GLY A 13 -0.18 21.51 11.48
N GLY A 14 0.26 20.27 11.59
CA GLY A 14 0.92 19.57 10.48
C GLY A 14 0.02 19.39 9.26
N ILE A 15 -1.28 19.27 9.47
CA ILE A 15 -2.30 19.16 8.41
C ILE A 15 -3.23 20.38 8.45
N VAL A 16 -3.77 20.71 9.61
CA VAL A 16 -4.76 21.80 9.76
C VAL A 16 -4.43 22.65 10.98
N GLY A 17 -4.35 23.98 10.82
CA GLY A 17 -4.18 24.90 11.96
C GLY A 17 -5.40 24.89 12.87
N ASN A 18 -6.62 25.01 12.33
CA ASN A 18 -7.87 25.03 13.10
C ASN A 18 -9.00 24.30 12.36
N ASN A 19 -9.51 23.25 12.97
CA ASN A 19 -10.68 22.51 12.52
C ASN A 19 -11.89 22.85 13.41
N ASN A 20 -12.76 23.71 12.94
CA ASN A 20 -13.93 24.17 13.73
C ASN A 20 -15.11 23.19 13.69
N SER A 21 -15.27 22.40 12.60
CA SER A 21 -16.41 21.48 12.41
C SER A 21 -16.21 20.42 11.33
N GLY A 22 -15.12 20.50 10.56
CA GLY A 22 -14.82 19.54 9.48
C GLY A 22 -14.39 18.18 10.00
N SER A 23 -14.58 17.13 9.20
CA SER A 23 -14.01 15.82 9.45
C SER A 23 -12.61 15.71 8.84
N ILE A 24 -11.68 15.15 9.59
CA ILE A 24 -10.31 14.81 9.13
C ILE A 24 -10.19 13.30 9.18
N THR A 25 -9.98 12.67 8.02
CA THR A 25 -9.93 11.22 7.92
C THR A 25 -8.78 10.80 7.03
N ASN A 26 -8.09 9.72 7.41
CA ASN A 26 -7.00 9.13 6.61
C ASN A 26 -5.89 10.15 6.31
N VAL A 27 -5.21 10.61 7.35
CA VAL A 27 -4.14 11.61 7.23
C VAL A 27 -2.90 11.20 8.00
N TYR A 28 -1.75 11.61 7.52
CA TYR A 28 -0.51 11.52 8.28
C TYR A 28 0.40 12.70 8.04
N ASN A 29 1.24 12.99 9.03
CA ASN A 29 2.29 13.99 8.95
C ASN A 29 3.64 13.35 9.29
N THR A 30 4.63 13.60 8.47
CA THR A 30 6.03 13.20 8.69
C THR A 30 6.94 14.42 8.86
N GLY A 31 6.42 15.62 8.59
CA GLY A 31 7.13 16.87 8.71
C GLY A 31 7.13 17.41 10.15
N ALA A 32 8.19 18.11 10.52
CA ALA A 32 8.26 18.79 11.81
C ALA A 32 7.23 19.93 11.91
N VAL A 33 6.62 20.07 13.08
CA VAL A 33 5.73 21.18 13.42
C VAL A 33 6.37 21.98 14.53
N SER A 34 6.48 23.28 14.37
CA SER A 34 7.04 24.16 15.39
C SER A 34 6.15 25.36 15.68
N ALA A 35 6.11 25.76 16.93
CA ALA A 35 5.45 26.99 17.35
C ALA A 35 6.27 27.71 18.40
N ASP A 36 6.56 28.99 18.12
CA ASP A 36 7.19 29.91 19.08
C ASP A 36 6.17 31.00 19.42
N LYS A 37 5.86 31.10 20.68
CA LYS A 37 4.97 32.16 21.18
C LYS A 37 5.67 33.55 21.19
N GLY A 38 7.00 33.57 21.25
CA GLY A 38 7.77 34.79 21.37
C GLY A 38 7.32 35.65 22.57
N THR A 39 7.16 36.94 22.35
CA THR A 39 6.64 37.89 23.34
C THR A 39 5.12 38.06 23.31
N SER A 40 4.39 37.21 22.52
CA SER A 40 2.95 37.32 22.40
C SER A 40 2.24 37.01 23.72
N THR A 41 1.23 37.81 24.07
CA THR A 41 0.33 37.52 25.18
C THR A 41 -0.75 36.47 24.83
N LYS A 42 -0.82 36.04 23.56
CA LYS A 42 -1.80 35.09 23.06
C LYS A 42 -1.34 33.66 23.31
N THR A 43 -2.29 32.75 23.46
CA THR A 43 -1.98 31.34 23.55
C THR A 43 -1.52 30.81 22.17
N CYS A 44 -0.44 30.05 22.17
CA CYS A 44 0.14 29.46 20.99
C CYS A 44 0.07 27.92 21.11
N PHE A 45 -0.41 27.26 20.05
CA PHE A 45 -0.59 25.81 20.03
C PHE A 45 0.09 25.21 18.80
N ALA A 46 0.75 24.06 19.01
CA ALA A 46 1.30 23.22 17.97
C ALA A 46 0.74 21.79 18.07
N GLY A 47 0.05 21.32 17.05
CA GLY A 47 -0.41 19.94 16.97
C GLY A 47 0.21 19.21 15.79
N GLY A 48 0.67 17.98 15.98
CA GLY A 48 1.28 17.19 14.90
C GLY A 48 0.34 16.97 13.73
N ILE A 49 -0.96 16.91 13.98
CA ILE A 49 -2.01 16.89 12.94
C ILE A 49 -2.79 18.20 12.97
N VAL A 50 -3.36 18.58 14.12
CA VAL A 50 -4.23 19.77 14.24
C VAL A 50 -3.89 20.56 15.49
N ALA A 51 -3.75 21.89 15.39
CA ALA A 51 -3.53 22.71 16.57
C ALA A 51 -4.82 22.94 17.37
N GLY A 52 -5.92 23.34 16.73
CA GLY A 52 -7.23 23.50 17.35
C GLY A 52 -8.29 22.60 16.69
N ASN A 53 -8.95 21.72 17.46
CA ASN A 53 -9.89 20.76 16.88
C ASN A 53 -11.24 20.72 17.61
N LYS A 54 -12.34 20.84 16.84
CA LYS A 54 -13.72 20.62 17.31
C LYS A 54 -14.48 19.57 16.49
N GLY A 55 -13.93 19.14 15.35
CA GLY A 55 -14.51 18.11 14.51
C GLY A 55 -13.94 16.72 14.75
N PRO A 56 -14.49 15.68 14.14
CA PRO A 56 -13.97 14.33 14.24
C PRO A 56 -12.64 14.18 13.49
N ILE A 57 -11.74 13.40 14.10
CA ILE A 57 -10.49 12.92 13.47
C ILE A 57 -10.51 11.39 13.50
N LYS A 58 -10.24 10.75 12.36
CA LYS A 58 -10.14 9.30 12.23
C LYS A 58 -8.92 8.87 11.44
N ASN A 59 -8.27 7.79 11.88
CA ASN A 59 -7.13 7.19 11.19
C ASN A 59 -6.06 8.22 10.86
N ALA A 60 -5.42 8.74 11.88
CA ALA A 60 -4.41 9.77 11.78
C ALA A 60 -3.12 9.37 12.49
N TYR A 61 -1.96 9.69 11.92
CA TYR A 61 -0.74 9.59 12.69
C TYR A 61 0.26 10.70 12.39
N ASN A 62 1.10 11.00 13.39
CA ASN A 62 2.19 11.98 13.28
C ASN A 62 3.53 11.32 13.62
N MET A 63 4.47 11.34 12.68
CA MET A 63 5.84 10.91 12.84
C MET A 63 6.82 12.08 12.94
N GLY A 64 6.34 13.29 12.63
CA GLY A 64 7.12 14.50 12.74
C GLY A 64 7.26 14.97 14.18
N SER A 65 8.39 15.62 14.49
CA SER A 65 8.59 16.25 15.80
C SER A 65 7.63 17.42 15.98
N VAL A 66 7.16 17.63 17.21
CA VAL A 66 6.41 18.83 17.61
C VAL A 66 7.24 19.60 18.62
N THR A 67 7.75 20.75 18.22
CA THR A 67 8.59 21.59 19.07
C THR A 67 7.89 22.91 19.42
N VAL A 68 8.01 23.33 20.67
CA VAL A 68 7.37 24.55 21.15
C VAL A 68 8.33 25.37 22.00
N GLU A 69 8.24 26.68 21.87
CA GLU A 69 9.09 27.64 22.60
C GLU A 69 8.25 28.74 23.29
N ASN A 70 8.85 29.38 24.25
CA ASN A 70 8.31 30.56 24.94
C ASN A 70 6.89 30.35 25.52
N GLY A 71 6.60 29.13 26.06
CA GLY A 71 5.31 28.83 26.68
C GLY A 71 4.18 28.55 25.70
N ALA A 72 4.50 28.15 24.45
CA ALA A 72 3.55 27.52 23.56
C ALA A 72 3.19 26.12 24.05
N ILE A 73 2.06 25.57 23.59
CA ILE A 73 1.56 24.23 23.97
C ILE A 73 1.67 23.32 22.76
N GLY A 74 2.45 22.24 22.91
CA GLY A 74 2.65 21.23 21.87
C GLY A 74 2.03 19.90 22.23
N LYS A 75 1.45 19.20 21.24
CA LYS A 75 0.91 17.83 21.34
C LYS A 75 1.17 17.05 20.07
N GLY A 76 1.37 15.74 20.21
CA GLY A 76 1.65 14.83 19.11
C GLY A 76 0.56 14.77 18.03
N ILE A 77 -0.71 14.90 18.40
CA ILE A 77 -1.85 14.89 17.47
C ILE A 77 -2.61 16.21 17.50
N VAL A 78 -3.31 16.52 18.59
CA VAL A 78 -4.15 17.71 18.74
C VAL A 78 -3.70 18.51 19.96
N ALA A 79 -3.38 19.79 19.79
CA ALA A 79 -2.92 20.63 20.89
C ALA A 79 -4.06 21.17 21.76
N ALA A 80 -5.20 21.53 21.16
CA ALA A 80 -6.36 22.08 21.86
C ALA A 80 -7.66 21.70 21.16
N GLY A 81 -8.76 21.57 21.96
CA GLY A 81 -10.09 21.30 21.43
C GLY A 81 -10.75 20.10 22.10
N ASN A 82 -11.95 19.75 21.62
CA ASN A 82 -12.79 18.69 22.17
C ASN A 82 -13.47 17.84 21.09
N GLY A 83 -12.96 17.86 19.86
CA GLY A 83 -13.41 16.98 18.79
C GLY A 83 -13.12 15.51 19.10
N THR A 84 -13.97 14.62 18.59
CA THR A 84 -13.77 13.18 18.75
C THR A 84 -12.55 12.72 17.97
N ILE A 85 -11.71 11.90 18.59
CA ILE A 85 -10.48 11.37 17.97
C ILE A 85 -10.52 9.85 18.06
N THR A 86 -10.32 9.19 16.94
CA THR A 86 -10.37 7.72 16.85
C THR A 86 -9.22 7.23 16.00
N ASN A 87 -8.52 6.20 16.47
CA ASN A 87 -7.38 5.59 15.76
C ASN A 87 -6.33 6.63 15.36
N ALA A 88 -5.79 7.34 16.35
CA ALA A 88 -4.78 8.37 16.13
C ALA A 88 -3.53 8.14 16.97
N PHE A 89 -2.36 8.21 16.34
CA PHE A 89 -1.06 7.86 16.93
C PHE A 89 -0.01 8.91 16.66
N TYR A 90 0.99 9.01 17.54
CA TYR A 90 2.16 9.84 17.30
C TYR A 90 3.43 9.14 17.77
N PHE A 91 4.54 9.49 17.12
CA PHE A 91 5.87 9.10 17.52
C PHE A 91 6.49 10.20 18.40
N ASP A 92 7.06 9.79 19.53
CA ASP A 92 7.84 10.69 20.38
C ASP A 92 9.34 10.43 20.19
N PRO A 93 10.07 11.34 19.53
CA PRO A 93 11.49 11.15 19.26
C PRO A 93 12.35 11.16 20.54
N SER A 94 11.88 11.70 21.65
CA SER A 94 12.61 11.72 22.91
C SER A 94 12.64 10.37 23.62
N THR A 95 11.56 9.61 23.50
CA THR A 95 11.41 8.26 24.06
C THR A 95 11.66 7.15 23.03
N GLN A 96 11.70 7.49 21.75
CA GLN A 96 11.76 6.55 20.62
C GLN A 96 10.58 5.58 20.62
N ARG A 97 9.37 6.05 20.99
CA ARG A 97 8.15 5.25 21.14
C ARG A 97 6.97 5.88 20.44
N TYR A 98 5.98 5.03 20.17
CA TYR A 98 4.70 5.45 19.63
C TYR A 98 3.66 5.48 20.75
N TYR A 99 2.76 6.39 20.65
CA TYR A 99 1.63 6.56 21.59
C TYR A 99 0.35 6.73 20.78
N ASP A 100 -0.74 6.13 21.23
CA ASP A 100 -2.04 6.55 20.74
C ASP A 100 -2.49 7.87 21.40
N TYR A 101 -3.59 8.40 20.91
CA TYR A 101 -4.11 9.66 21.44
C TYR A 101 -4.52 9.58 22.92
N ASP A 102 -4.94 8.41 23.38
CA ASP A 102 -5.36 8.16 24.77
C ASP A 102 -4.19 7.87 25.70
N GLY A 103 -2.97 7.75 25.16
CA GLY A 103 -1.72 7.62 25.90
C GLY A 103 -1.23 6.18 26.06
N ALA A 104 -1.82 5.20 25.37
CA ALA A 104 -1.26 3.86 25.34
C ALA A 104 0.06 3.86 24.55
N GLU A 105 1.05 3.14 25.06
CA GLU A 105 2.41 3.09 24.54
C GLU A 105 2.63 1.86 23.67
N TYR A 106 3.32 2.05 22.55
CA TYR A 106 3.75 1.00 21.62
C TYR A 106 5.25 1.05 21.45
N THR A 107 5.93 -0.02 21.83
CA THR A 107 7.39 -0.08 21.95
C THR A 107 8.10 -0.42 20.65
N SER A 108 7.36 -0.80 19.60
CA SER A 108 7.92 -1.11 18.30
C SER A 108 7.06 -0.55 17.15
N THR A 109 7.69 -0.40 16.00
CA THR A 109 7.02 0.01 14.77
C THR A 109 5.94 -1.01 14.34
N GLU A 110 6.21 -2.29 14.54
CA GLU A 110 5.27 -3.37 14.21
C GLU A 110 4.01 -3.27 15.06
N ALA A 111 4.16 -3.07 16.38
CA ALA A 111 3.03 -2.94 17.30
C ALA A 111 2.16 -1.71 16.97
N PHE A 112 2.80 -0.58 16.65
CA PHE A 112 2.10 0.62 16.17
C PHE A 112 1.33 0.32 14.87
N ASN A 113 2.01 -0.23 13.87
CA ASN A 113 1.42 -0.51 12.55
C ASN A 113 0.24 -1.47 12.66
N GLN A 114 0.38 -2.54 13.44
CA GLN A 114 -0.70 -3.50 13.66
C GLN A 114 -1.92 -2.80 14.29
N SER A 115 -1.72 -2.07 15.38
CA SER A 115 -2.82 -1.37 16.08
C SER A 115 -3.49 -0.33 15.19
N PHE A 116 -2.70 0.43 14.41
CA PHE A 116 -3.24 1.41 13.49
C PHE A 116 -4.10 0.76 12.40
N MET A 117 -3.62 -0.33 11.78
CA MET A 117 -4.35 -1.03 10.72
C MET A 117 -5.61 -1.73 11.23
N GLU A 118 -5.59 -2.29 12.45
CA GLU A 118 -6.77 -2.84 13.11
C GLU A 118 -7.84 -1.75 13.34
N GLY A 119 -7.43 -0.56 13.78
CA GLY A 119 -8.32 0.58 13.95
C GLY A 119 -8.88 1.11 12.61
N ALA A 120 -8.06 1.12 11.55
CA ALA A 120 -8.52 1.48 10.21
C ALA A 120 -9.54 0.46 9.68
N ALA A 121 -9.34 -0.84 9.93
CA ALA A 121 -10.31 -1.89 9.58
C ALA A 121 -11.61 -1.73 10.36
N ALA A 122 -11.56 -1.49 11.67
CA ALA A 122 -12.72 -1.28 12.51
C ALA A 122 -13.55 -0.06 12.09
N SER A 123 -12.92 0.95 11.49
CA SER A 123 -13.60 2.14 10.95
C SER A 123 -14.09 2.00 9.51
N GLY A 124 -13.82 0.85 8.84
CA GLY A 124 -14.16 0.61 7.44
C GLY A 124 -13.23 1.29 6.43
N GLU A 125 -12.09 1.84 6.86
CA GLU A 125 -11.17 2.63 6.05
C GLU A 125 -9.85 1.90 5.73
N GLN A 126 -9.77 0.60 6.01
CA GLN A 126 -8.54 -0.18 5.78
C GLN A 126 -8.06 -0.09 4.34
N ALA A 127 -8.98 -0.10 3.38
CA ALA A 127 -8.66 -0.01 1.95
C ALA A 127 -7.96 1.31 1.54
N ALA A 128 -8.00 2.35 2.37
CA ALA A 128 -7.29 3.59 2.12
C ALA A 128 -5.79 3.49 2.47
N TRP A 129 -5.39 2.45 3.23
CA TRP A 129 -4.06 2.31 3.78
C TRP A 129 -3.37 1.05 3.31
N LEU A 130 -2.06 1.14 3.13
CA LEU A 130 -1.17 -0.01 3.02
C LEU A 130 -0.43 -0.21 4.34
N GLY A 131 -0.40 -1.44 4.79
CA GLY A 131 0.44 -1.86 5.89
C GLY A 131 1.93 -1.68 5.60
N TYR A 132 2.75 -2.10 6.54
CA TYR A 132 4.20 -1.89 6.51
C TYR A 132 5.01 -3.00 5.83
N SER A 133 4.41 -3.87 5.03
CA SER A 133 5.16 -4.83 4.21
C SER A 133 6.04 -4.11 3.18
N ASP A 134 7.06 -4.76 2.65
CA ASP A 134 7.92 -4.30 1.55
C ASP A 134 8.89 -3.15 1.87
N GLY A 135 9.52 -3.21 3.04
CA GLY A 135 10.51 -2.21 3.44
C GLY A 135 9.93 -0.87 3.86
N ARG A 136 8.62 -0.76 3.97
CA ARG A 136 7.96 0.39 4.57
C ARG A 136 8.02 0.29 6.08
N THR A 137 8.27 1.41 6.72
CA THR A 137 8.35 1.48 8.17
C THR A 137 7.05 1.94 8.83
N THR A 138 6.11 2.49 8.04
CA THR A 138 4.83 3.02 8.53
C THR A 138 3.72 2.78 7.50
N PRO A 139 2.44 2.72 7.91
CA PRO A 139 1.32 2.68 6.98
C PRO A 139 1.34 3.89 6.03
N GLN A 140 0.98 3.69 4.78
CA GLN A 140 0.94 4.75 3.77
C GLN A 140 -0.43 4.80 3.11
N LEU A 141 -0.88 6.00 2.76
CA LEU A 141 -2.10 6.16 1.98
C LEU A 141 -1.88 5.66 0.56
N GLN A 142 -2.73 4.76 0.11
CA GLN A 142 -2.69 4.20 -1.25
C GLN A 142 -2.70 5.29 -2.33
N ALA A 143 -3.43 6.37 -2.08
CA ALA A 143 -3.55 7.50 -3.01
C ALA A 143 -2.21 8.19 -3.34
N PHE A 144 -1.19 8.03 -2.48
CA PHE A 144 0.14 8.64 -2.68
C PHE A 144 1.18 7.67 -3.24
N LEU A 145 0.79 6.41 -3.47
CA LEU A 145 1.71 5.45 -4.03
C LEU A 145 1.74 5.58 -5.55
N SER A 146 2.93 5.72 -6.06
CA SER A 146 3.14 5.61 -7.50
C SER A 146 2.81 4.18 -7.93
N PRO A 147 2.20 4.00 -9.12
CA PRO A 147 2.08 2.67 -9.70
C PRO A 147 3.46 2.01 -9.76
N LEU A 148 3.55 0.76 -9.34
CA LEU A 148 4.75 -0.03 -9.56
C LEU A 148 4.74 -0.48 -11.02
N ASP A 149 5.55 0.14 -11.85
CA ASP A 149 5.77 -0.30 -13.22
C ASP A 149 6.68 -1.53 -13.20
N VAL A 150 6.07 -2.69 -13.45
CA VAL A 150 6.81 -3.95 -13.52
C VAL A 150 6.92 -4.38 -14.98
N SER A 151 8.13 -4.43 -15.51
CA SER A 151 8.40 -5.04 -16.80
C SER A 151 8.78 -6.50 -16.61
N ILE A 152 7.87 -7.42 -16.90
CA ILE A 152 8.14 -8.87 -16.78
C ILE A 152 8.93 -9.45 -17.94
N GLY A 153 9.21 -8.65 -18.97
CA GLY A 153 9.88 -9.09 -20.19
C GLY A 153 9.00 -10.04 -21.02
N ASN A 154 9.61 -10.65 -22.05
CA ASN A 154 8.90 -11.59 -22.92
C ASN A 154 8.80 -12.99 -22.27
N ILE A 155 7.72 -13.69 -22.56
CA ILE A 155 7.51 -15.10 -22.25
C ILE A 155 7.43 -15.86 -23.58
N GLU A 156 8.25 -16.88 -23.75
CA GLU A 156 8.23 -17.75 -24.92
C GLU A 156 7.78 -19.13 -24.47
N VAL A 157 6.81 -19.69 -25.18
CA VAL A 157 6.30 -21.03 -24.91
C VAL A 157 6.11 -21.80 -26.23
N GLU A 158 6.33 -23.10 -26.16
CA GLU A 158 6.06 -24.03 -27.26
C GLU A 158 4.95 -24.99 -26.84
N ILE A 159 3.96 -25.19 -27.70
CA ILE A 159 2.88 -26.13 -27.48
C ILE A 159 2.78 -27.10 -28.68
N THR A 160 2.22 -28.25 -28.46
CA THR A 160 1.92 -29.21 -29.54
C THR A 160 0.60 -28.83 -30.21
N ASP A 161 0.49 -29.06 -31.51
CA ASP A 161 -0.73 -28.79 -32.26
C ASP A 161 -1.95 -29.49 -31.62
N GLY A 162 -2.98 -28.70 -31.35
CA GLY A 162 -4.17 -29.14 -30.64
C GLY A 162 -4.13 -29.01 -29.12
N ASP A 163 -2.99 -28.66 -28.52
CA ASP A 163 -2.88 -28.39 -27.10
C ASP A 163 -3.28 -26.93 -26.76
N ILE A 164 -3.61 -26.72 -25.49
CA ILE A 164 -3.94 -25.39 -24.94
C ILE A 164 -2.88 -25.02 -23.91
N TYR A 165 -2.30 -23.84 -24.06
CA TYR A 165 -1.42 -23.30 -23.03
C TYR A 165 -2.24 -22.62 -21.93
N THR A 166 -2.19 -23.18 -20.73
CA THR A 166 -2.89 -22.68 -19.54
C THR A 166 -1.96 -22.11 -18.47
N GLY A 167 -0.65 -22.22 -18.69
CA GLY A 167 0.38 -21.87 -17.72
C GLY A 167 0.73 -20.38 -17.64
N LEU A 168 0.05 -19.49 -18.36
CA LEU A 168 0.43 -18.09 -18.46
C LEU A 168 0.38 -17.37 -17.12
N ALA A 169 -0.66 -17.58 -16.33
CA ALA A 169 -0.79 -17.00 -15.00
C ALA A 169 0.38 -17.40 -14.09
N GLN A 170 0.75 -18.69 -14.11
CA GLN A 170 1.88 -19.19 -13.32
C GLN A 170 3.21 -18.62 -13.80
N ALA A 171 3.44 -18.54 -15.11
CA ALA A 171 4.67 -17.96 -15.66
C ALA A 171 4.86 -16.50 -15.27
N ILE A 172 3.78 -15.73 -15.14
CA ILE A 172 3.82 -14.35 -14.66
C ILE A 172 4.08 -14.30 -13.16
N ILE A 173 3.39 -15.15 -12.38
CA ILE A 173 3.62 -15.30 -10.94
C ILE A 173 5.10 -15.58 -10.68
N ASP A 174 5.69 -16.52 -11.40
CA ASP A 174 7.09 -16.91 -11.25
C ASP A 174 8.04 -15.74 -11.56
N LYS A 175 7.76 -14.98 -12.62
CA LYS A 175 8.56 -13.79 -12.97
C LYS A 175 8.43 -12.67 -11.93
N LEU A 176 7.23 -12.35 -11.47
CA LEU A 176 7.01 -11.34 -10.44
C LEU A 176 7.70 -11.74 -9.13
N THR A 177 7.59 -13.02 -8.76
CA THR A 177 8.27 -13.57 -7.57
C THR A 177 9.79 -13.47 -7.69
N ALA A 178 10.35 -13.83 -8.86
CA ALA A 178 11.79 -13.73 -9.11
C ALA A 178 12.30 -12.27 -9.06
N MET A 179 11.45 -11.31 -9.33
CA MET A 179 11.75 -9.87 -9.23
C MET A 179 11.59 -9.33 -7.80
N GLY A 180 11.16 -10.14 -6.84
CA GLY A 180 10.89 -9.72 -5.46
C GLY A 180 9.64 -8.84 -5.33
N VAL A 181 8.73 -8.90 -6.28
CA VAL A 181 7.47 -8.15 -6.23
C VAL A 181 6.47 -8.94 -5.39
N GLU A 182 5.98 -8.34 -4.31
CA GLU A 182 4.84 -8.89 -3.58
C GLU A 182 3.52 -8.58 -4.30
N PHE A 183 2.69 -9.59 -4.46
CA PHE A 183 1.42 -9.46 -5.17
C PHE A 183 0.44 -10.57 -4.76
N ASP A 184 -0.85 -10.31 -4.93
CA ASP A 184 -1.90 -11.32 -4.72
C ASP A 184 -2.08 -12.16 -5.98
N ALA A 185 -1.53 -13.36 -5.99
CA ALA A 185 -1.60 -14.27 -7.12
C ALA A 185 -3.04 -14.60 -7.56
N SER A 186 -4.03 -14.50 -6.66
CA SER A 186 -5.43 -14.76 -6.99
C SER A 186 -6.05 -13.73 -7.93
N LYS A 187 -5.42 -12.56 -8.04
CA LYS A 187 -5.87 -11.47 -8.93
C LYS A 187 -5.31 -11.57 -10.35
N ILE A 188 -4.37 -12.49 -10.60
CA ILE A 188 -3.86 -12.74 -11.95
C ILE A 188 -4.83 -13.66 -12.68
N LYS A 189 -5.40 -13.17 -13.77
CA LYS A 189 -6.38 -13.94 -14.54
C LYS A 189 -5.72 -15.11 -15.28
N ALA A 190 -6.30 -16.29 -15.18
CA ALA A 190 -5.97 -17.40 -16.05
C ALA A 190 -6.43 -17.08 -17.49
N VAL A 191 -5.54 -17.28 -18.45
CA VAL A 191 -5.82 -17.12 -19.86
C VAL A 191 -5.37 -18.37 -20.59
N GLU A 192 -6.24 -18.90 -21.44
CA GLU A 192 -5.94 -20.02 -22.32
C GLU A 192 -5.52 -19.51 -23.70
N VAL A 193 -4.38 -19.99 -24.20
CA VAL A 193 -3.87 -19.66 -25.52
C VAL A 193 -3.61 -20.95 -26.29
N LYS A 194 -4.15 -21.04 -27.50
CA LYS A 194 -4.06 -22.26 -28.35
C LYS A 194 -3.54 -22.00 -29.77
N GLU A 195 -3.38 -20.77 -30.15
CA GLU A 195 -2.92 -20.38 -31.48
C GLU A 195 -1.51 -19.80 -31.42
N ALA A 196 -0.72 -20.05 -32.48
CA ALA A 196 0.56 -19.43 -32.63
C ALA A 196 0.40 -17.89 -32.78
N GLY A 197 1.27 -17.14 -32.14
CA GLY A 197 1.21 -15.69 -32.23
C GLY A 197 1.98 -14.97 -31.14
N THR A 198 1.94 -13.66 -31.22
CA THR A 198 2.48 -12.78 -30.17
C THR A 198 1.34 -12.00 -29.55
N TYR A 199 1.22 -12.12 -28.24
CA TYR A 199 0.16 -11.52 -27.46
C TYR A 199 0.74 -10.45 -26.53
N ASP A 200 0.05 -9.31 -26.43
CA ASP A 200 0.37 -8.28 -25.44
C ASP A 200 -0.14 -8.73 -24.06
N LEU A 201 0.77 -8.98 -23.13
CA LEU A 201 0.44 -9.43 -21.79
C LEU A 201 -0.38 -8.41 -21.01
N SER A 202 -0.22 -7.12 -21.28
CA SER A 202 -0.99 -6.07 -20.62
C SER A 202 -2.47 -6.13 -20.97
N SER A 203 -2.82 -6.62 -22.16
CA SER A 203 -4.20 -6.84 -22.59
C SER A 203 -4.80 -8.15 -22.05
N LEU A 204 -3.95 -9.15 -21.80
CA LEU A 204 -4.38 -10.48 -21.34
C LEU A 204 -4.52 -10.54 -19.81
N LEU A 205 -3.72 -9.77 -19.08
CA LEU A 205 -3.62 -9.84 -17.64
C LEU A 205 -3.77 -8.45 -17.04
N TYR A 206 -4.74 -8.37 -16.18
CA TYR A 206 -4.90 -7.20 -15.32
C TYR A 206 -4.73 -7.61 -13.87
N SER A 207 -3.71 -7.07 -13.22
CA SER A 207 -3.50 -7.22 -11.80
C SER A 207 -3.56 -5.85 -11.14
N THR A 208 -4.57 -5.62 -10.29
CA THR A 208 -4.53 -4.58 -9.27
C THR A 208 -4.40 -5.27 -7.94
N GLN A 209 -3.32 -4.98 -7.24
CA GLN A 209 -3.24 -5.28 -5.83
C GLN A 209 -3.74 -4.10 -5.01
N ASP A 210 -4.29 -4.40 -3.83
CA ASP A 210 -4.53 -3.37 -2.84
C ASP A 210 -3.19 -2.68 -2.54
N GLY A 211 -3.01 -1.47 -3.06
CA GLY A 211 -1.83 -0.65 -2.86
C GLY A 211 -0.76 -0.63 -3.94
N TYR A 212 -0.85 -1.49 -4.95
CA TYR A 212 0.00 -1.41 -6.12
C TYR A 212 -0.82 -1.45 -7.39
N LYS A 213 -0.61 -0.51 -8.27
CA LYS A 213 -0.99 -0.67 -9.65
C LYS A 213 0.17 -1.37 -10.35
N ILE A 214 0.08 -2.68 -10.52
CA ILE A 214 1.04 -3.41 -11.34
C ILE A 214 0.67 -3.10 -12.79
N THR A 215 1.43 -2.24 -13.43
CA THR A 215 1.41 -2.08 -14.88
C THR A 215 2.46 -3.00 -15.46
N ILE A 216 2.07 -3.86 -16.38
CA ILE A 216 3.02 -4.65 -17.16
C ILE A 216 3.59 -3.69 -18.20
N GLY A 217 4.83 -3.24 -17.97
CA GLY A 217 5.48 -2.25 -18.82
C GLY A 217 5.88 -2.78 -20.19
N ASP A 218 6.46 -1.92 -21.01
CA ASP A 218 6.93 -2.21 -22.37
C ASP A 218 7.78 -3.48 -22.43
N GLY A 219 7.48 -4.35 -23.39
CA GLY A 219 8.20 -5.60 -23.64
C GLY A 219 7.59 -6.84 -23.00
N GLY A 220 6.50 -6.72 -22.26
CA GLY A 220 5.74 -7.88 -21.76
C GLY A 220 4.92 -8.54 -22.86
N LYS A 221 5.52 -9.45 -23.64
CA LYS A 221 4.87 -10.17 -24.72
C LYS A 221 4.90 -11.66 -24.44
N LEU A 222 3.82 -12.35 -24.77
CA LEU A 222 3.75 -13.79 -24.85
C LEU A 222 3.91 -14.20 -26.32
N THR A 223 4.94 -14.96 -26.64
CA THR A 223 5.11 -15.59 -27.96
C THR A 223 4.78 -17.07 -27.84
N VAL A 224 3.79 -17.53 -28.57
CA VAL A 224 3.37 -18.93 -28.61
C VAL A 224 3.77 -19.53 -29.94
N THR A 225 4.58 -20.60 -29.89
CA THR A 225 4.95 -21.41 -31.06
C THR A 225 4.18 -22.72 -30.98
N VAL A 226 3.49 -23.05 -32.06
CA VAL A 226 2.79 -24.36 -32.18
C VAL A 226 3.66 -25.31 -32.98
N ASN A 227 4.09 -26.37 -32.33
CA ASN A 227 4.86 -27.44 -32.97
C ASN A 227 3.91 -28.53 -33.52
N ALA A 228 4.23 -29.07 -34.68
CA ALA A 228 3.45 -30.17 -35.25
C ALA A 228 3.43 -31.37 -34.28
N LYS A 229 2.26 -32.01 -34.15
CA LYS A 229 2.10 -33.22 -33.36
C LYS A 229 3.02 -34.29 -33.90
N LYS A 230 3.90 -34.82 -33.06
CA LYS A 230 4.77 -35.95 -33.45
C LYS A 230 3.89 -37.14 -33.90
N PRO A 231 4.14 -37.72 -35.09
CA PRO A 231 3.38 -38.88 -35.54
C PRO A 231 3.42 -40.00 -34.48
N GLU A 232 2.28 -40.50 -34.10
CA GLU A 232 2.22 -41.71 -33.27
C GLU A 232 2.86 -42.85 -34.06
N VAL A 233 3.93 -43.43 -33.53
CA VAL A 233 4.50 -44.66 -34.07
C VAL A 233 3.47 -45.77 -33.77
N PRO A 234 2.87 -46.41 -34.79
CA PRO A 234 1.95 -47.48 -34.53
C PRO A 234 2.61 -48.56 -33.66
N PRO A 235 1.86 -49.21 -32.76
CA PRO A 235 2.40 -50.30 -31.96
C PRO A 235 3.07 -51.31 -32.89
N VAL A 236 4.32 -51.60 -32.64
CA VAL A 236 5.00 -52.68 -33.37
C VAL A 236 4.32 -53.98 -32.91
N ASP A 237 3.61 -54.66 -33.86
CA ASP A 237 3.09 -55.97 -33.56
C ASP A 237 4.18 -56.89 -33.03
N PRO A 238 3.93 -57.60 -31.93
CA PRO A 238 4.92 -58.55 -31.41
C PRO A 238 5.26 -59.56 -32.51
N PRO A 239 6.53 -59.92 -32.67
CA PRO A 239 6.95 -60.85 -33.67
C PRO A 239 6.13 -62.17 -33.55
N ILE A 240 5.48 -62.55 -34.65
CA ILE A 240 4.74 -63.83 -34.74
C ILE A 240 5.76 -64.92 -34.48
N GLY A 241 5.67 -65.56 -33.34
CA GLY A 241 6.52 -66.71 -33.03
C GLY A 241 6.34 -67.84 -34.05
N PRO A 242 7.37 -68.66 -34.29
CA PRO A 242 7.30 -69.71 -35.28
C PRO A 242 6.13 -70.67 -34.98
N SER A 243 5.26 -70.81 -35.97
CA SER A 243 4.17 -71.85 -35.96
C SER A 243 4.82 -73.21 -35.79
N VAL A 244 4.57 -73.85 -34.67
CA VAL A 244 4.90 -75.31 -34.54
C VAL A 244 3.91 -76.10 -35.36
N ILE A 245 4.38 -76.61 -36.48
CA ILE A 245 3.62 -77.57 -37.31
C ILE A 245 3.82 -78.95 -36.65
N ASN A 246 2.74 -79.54 -36.13
CA ASN A 246 2.70 -80.96 -35.75
C ASN A 246 2.32 -81.81 -36.92
#